data_f75c238c3db020a9c47cb60bce311db2
#
_entry.id   f75c238c3db020a9c47cb60bce311db2
#
_cell.length_a   1.000
_cell.length_b   1.000
_cell.length_c   1.000
_cell.angle_alpha   90.00
_cell.angle_beta   90.00
_cell.angle_gamma   90.00
#
_symmetry.space_group_name_H-M   'P 1'
#
loop_
_entity.id
_entity.type
_entity.pdbx_description
1 polymer ?
#
loop_
_entity_poly.entity_id
_entity_poly.type
_entity_poly.pdbx_seq_one_letter_code
_entity_poly.pdbx_strand_id
1 'polypeptide(L)'
;IETMGGVATKLIERNTTIPTRKSQVFSTAADNQSAVDINVLQGEREFARDNKSLGQFRLDGIPAAKRGVPQIEVTFDIDANGIVNVSAKDLGTGKEQHITITAGSNMSEDEINKAVKEAAEFEAQDKKRKEGIDARNDADSIVMQTEKSLADVGDKISADDKAKVEEDIKELKELLAHSTPDNVPEEDVEKLKSGKEKLMNDAQQLFQKVYEQAQAAGAGANPNAGAGPDFGAGAGNGSNPNGGDDVVDGTYKEV
;
A
#
# COMPACT_ATOMS: atom_id res chain seq x y z
N ILE A 1 -11.53 -1.14 3.96
CA ILE A 1 -11.84 -0.89 2.54
C ILE A 1 -11.32 -2.00 1.65
N GLU A 2 -11.91 -2.14 0.46
CA GLU A 2 -11.41 -3.04 -0.58
C GLU A 2 -10.19 -2.45 -1.28
N THR A 3 -9.15 -3.26 -1.45
CA THR A 3 -7.92 -2.92 -2.14
C THR A 3 -7.63 -3.91 -3.29
N MET A 4 -6.52 -3.72 -3.98
CA MET A 4 -6.16 -4.52 -5.16
C MET A 4 -6.15 -6.03 -4.84
N GLY A 5 -6.77 -6.83 -5.71
CA GLY A 5 -6.96 -8.27 -5.49
C GLY A 5 -8.18 -8.64 -4.66
N GLY A 6 -9.09 -7.69 -4.38
CA GLY A 6 -10.28 -7.92 -3.57
C GLY A 6 -9.97 -8.11 -2.08
N VAL A 7 -8.79 -7.68 -1.62
CA VAL A 7 -8.37 -7.77 -0.22
C VAL A 7 -9.09 -6.71 0.62
N ALA A 8 -9.50 -7.09 1.83
CA ALA A 8 -10.06 -6.17 2.82
C ALA A 8 -8.94 -5.58 3.69
N THR A 9 -8.57 -4.33 3.43
CA THR A 9 -7.56 -3.61 4.23
C THR A 9 -8.23 -2.96 5.43
N LYS A 10 -7.82 -3.35 6.63
CA LYS A 10 -8.34 -2.83 7.91
C LYS A 10 -7.71 -1.48 8.23
N LEU A 11 -8.55 -0.47 8.55
CA LEU A 11 -8.13 0.83 9.06
C LEU A 11 -8.45 0.97 10.54
N ILE A 12 -9.59 0.43 10.98
CA ILE A 12 -10.04 0.47 12.37
C ILE A 12 -10.28 -0.97 12.82
N GLU A 13 -9.59 -1.37 13.88
CA GLU A 13 -9.70 -2.71 14.45
C GLU A 13 -11.02 -2.87 15.22
N ARG A 14 -11.47 -4.12 15.33
CA ARG A 14 -12.61 -4.48 16.16
C ARG A 14 -12.40 -4.04 17.61
N ASN A 15 -13.46 -3.60 18.27
CA ASN A 15 -13.45 -3.13 19.66
C ASN A 15 -12.61 -1.85 19.89
N THR A 16 -12.28 -1.10 18.84
CA THR A 16 -11.70 0.23 18.99
C THR A 16 -12.73 1.14 19.69
N THR A 17 -12.28 1.87 20.73
CA THR A 17 -13.12 2.83 21.44
C THR A 17 -13.52 3.97 20.53
N ILE A 18 -14.81 4.34 20.54
CA ILE A 18 -15.35 5.47 19.81
C ILE A 18 -15.61 6.67 20.76
N PRO A 19 -15.47 7.94 20.30
CA PRO A 19 -15.19 8.31 18.92
C PRO A 19 -13.76 8.02 18.49
N THR A 20 -13.55 7.73 17.20
CA THR A 20 -12.21 7.45 16.65
C THR A 20 -12.08 7.96 15.22
N ARG A 21 -10.85 8.38 14.86
CA ARG A 21 -10.51 8.80 13.50
C ARG A 21 -9.20 8.14 13.06
N LYS A 22 -9.20 7.57 11.87
CA LYS A 22 -8.02 6.94 11.23
C LYS A 22 -7.95 7.31 9.77
N SER A 23 -6.74 7.58 9.30
CA SER A 23 -6.45 7.88 7.89
C SER A 23 -5.33 6.98 7.38
N GLN A 24 -5.42 6.64 6.11
CA GLN A 24 -4.37 5.91 5.40
C GLN A 24 -4.32 6.39 3.95
N VAL A 25 -3.10 6.47 3.38
CA VAL A 25 -2.90 6.85 1.99
C VAL A 25 -2.85 5.60 1.12
N PHE A 26 -3.63 5.63 0.06
CA PHE A 26 -3.71 4.61 -0.98
C PHE A 26 -3.31 5.21 -2.33
N SER A 27 -3.25 4.37 -3.36
CA SER A 27 -2.94 4.82 -4.72
C SER A 27 -3.82 4.11 -5.76
N THR A 28 -3.65 4.49 -7.03
CA THR A 28 -4.34 3.85 -8.16
C THR A 28 -3.75 2.47 -8.47
N ALA A 29 -4.60 1.53 -8.87
CA ALA A 29 -4.24 0.17 -9.24
C ALA A 29 -3.87 0.01 -10.73
N ALA A 30 -4.26 0.97 -11.58
CA ALA A 30 -4.00 0.95 -13.02
C ALA A 30 -3.44 2.28 -13.52
N ASP A 31 -2.70 2.22 -14.64
CA ASP A 31 -2.19 3.41 -15.32
C ASP A 31 -3.33 4.26 -15.87
N ASN A 32 -3.17 5.58 -15.79
CA ASN A 32 -4.14 6.57 -16.27
C ASN A 32 -5.55 6.42 -15.67
N GLN A 33 -5.65 5.86 -14.47
CA GLN A 33 -6.91 5.70 -13.76
C GLN A 33 -7.41 7.08 -13.29
N SER A 34 -8.50 7.55 -13.86
CA SER A 34 -9.07 8.88 -13.58
C SER A 34 -10.05 8.92 -12.41
N ALA A 35 -10.39 7.76 -11.84
CA ALA A 35 -11.29 7.62 -10.72
C ALA A 35 -10.96 6.39 -9.89
N VAL A 36 -11.33 6.38 -8.62
CA VAL A 36 -11.29 5.22 -7.73
C VAL A 36 -12.64 5.00 -7.07
N ASP A 37 -13.05 3.74 -6.97
CA ASP A 37 -14.24 3.32 -6.24
C ASP A 37 -13.80 2.89 -4.83
N ILE A 38 -14.38 3.48 -3.81
CA ILE A 38 -14.13 3.18 -2.40
C ILE A 38 -15.28 2.35 -1.87
N ASN A 39 -15.03 1.06 -1.63
CA ASN A 39 -15.98 0.14 -1.02
C ASN A 39 -15.66 0.03 0.49
N VAL A 40 -16.60 0.50 1.31
CA VAL A 40 -16.50 0.52 2.77
C VAL A 40 -17.03 -0.81 3.31
N LEU A 41 -16.22 -1.51 4.08
CA LEU A 41 -16.49 -2.87 4.54
C LEU A 41 -16.55 -2.94 6.07
N GLN A 42 -17.37 -3.86 6.57
CA GLN A 42 -17.41 -4.27 7.96
C GLN A 42 -17.31 -5.80 8.04
N GLY A 43 -16.38 -6.31 8.84
CA GLY A 43 -16.18 -7.74 9.05
C GLY A 43 -14.72 -8.07 9.35
N GLU A 44 -14.46 -9.35 9.55
CA GLU A 44 -13.16 -9.88 9.99
C GLU A 44 -12.46 -10.76 8.94
N ARG A 45 -13.09 -10.97 7.77
CA ARG A 45 -12.53 -11.78 6.69
C ARG A 45 -11.48 -10.98 5.90
N GLU A 46 -10.49 -11.67 5.35
CA GLU A 46 -9.40 -11.04 4.59
C GLU A 46 -9.82 -10.56 3.19
N PHE A 47 -11.01 -10.98 2.71
CA PHE A 47 -11.51 -10.60 1.39
C PHE A 47 -12.77 -9.77 1.46
N ALA A 48 -12.85 -8.74 0.58
CA ALA A 48 -13.97 -7.80 0.53
C ALA A 48 -15.31 -8.50 0.32
N ARG A 49 -15.37 -9.50 -0.57
CA ARG A 49 -16.58 -10.27 -0.90
C ARG A 49 -17.14 -11.07 0.26
N ASP A 50 -16.31 -11.41 1.25
CA ASP A 50 -16.67 -12.21 2.40
C ASP A 50 -17.02 -11.33 3.63
N ASN A 51 -17.00 -10.01 3.45
CA ASN A 51 -17.38 -9.00 4.44
C ASN A 51 -18.66 -8.28 4.02
N LYS A 52 -19.30 -7.60 4.95
CA LYS A 52 -20.49 -6.78 4.69
C LYS A 52 -20.07 -5.44 4.08
N SER A 53 -20.56 -5.12 2.88
CA SER A 53 -20.42 -3.76 2.34
C SER A 53 -21.40 -2.82 3.06
N LEU A 54 -20.87 -1.76 3.65
CA LEU A 54 -21.64 -0.70 4.30
C LEU A 54 -22.03 0.39 3.33
N GLY A 55 -21.30 0.55 2.25
CA GLY A 55 -21.56 1.52 1.20
C GLY A 55 -20.37 1.68 0.26
N GLN A 56 -20.64 2.28 -0.88
CA GLN A 56 -19.65 2.54 -1.91
C GLN A 56 -19.78 3.96 -2.43
N PHE A 57 -18.66 4.62 -2.71
CA PHE A 57 -18.63 5.92 -3.36
C PHE A 57 -17.41 6.04 -4.27
N ARG A 58 -17.46 7.02 -5.16
CA ARG A 58 -16.44 7.19 -6.21
C ARG A 58 -15.79 8.55 -6.10
N LEU A 59 -14.46 8.58 -6.13
CA LEU A 59 -13.66 9.79 -6.27
C LEU A 59 -13.21 9.91 -7.72
N ASP A 60 -13.74 10.91 -8.42
CA ASP A 60 -13.45 11.21 -9.83
C ASP A 60 -12.44 12.36 -9.98
N GLY A 61 -11.83 12.41 -11.17
CA GLY A 61 -10.99 13.53 -11.59
C GLY A 61 -9.58 13.48 -11.01
N ILE A 62 -9.08 12.29 -10.79
CA ILE A 62 -7.68 12.01 -10.53
C ILE A 62 -6.90 12.28 -11.82
N PRO A 63 -5.78 13.02 -11.80
CA PRO A 63 -4.95 13.25 -12.97
C PRO A 63 -4.42 11.95 -13.56
N ALA A 64 -4.38 11.89 -14.90
CA ALA A 64 -3.78 10.75 -15.59
C ALA A 64 -2.29 10.63 -15.21
N ALA A 65 -1.93 9.52 -14.60
CA ALA A 65 -0.58 9.21 -14.16
C ALA A 65 -0.37 7.69 -14.18
N LYS A 66 0.87 7.25 -14.05
CA LYS A 66 1.15 5.83 -13.82
C LYS A 66 0.54 5.39 -12.49
N ARG A 67 0.12 4.14 -12.41
CA ARG A 67 -0.37 3.52 -11.17
C ARG A 67 0.67 3.71 -10.05
N GLY A 68 0.22 3.85 -8.83
CA GLY A 68 1.07 4.09 -7.67
C GLY A 68 1.55 5.55 -7.49
N VAL A 69 1.33 6.45 -8.48
CA VAL A 69 1.74 7.86 -8.39
C VAL A 69 0.69 8.73 -7.68
N PRO A 70 -0.63 8.66 -8.01
CA PRO A 70 -1.65 9.42 -7.30
C PRO A 70 -1.72 8.99 -5.82
N GLN A 71 -1.85 9.96 -4.92
CA GLN A 71 -1.97 9.71 -3.48
C GLN A 71 -3.39 10.06 -3.03
N ILE A 72 -4.12 9.06 -2.55
CA ILE A 72 -5.51 9.19 -2.13
C ILE A 72 -5.59 8.87 -0.65
N GLU A 73 -5.79 9.91 0.16
CA GLU A 73 -6.01 9.76 1.60
C GLU A 73 -7.46 9.35 1.85
N VAL A 74 -7.64 8.17 2.46
CA VAL A 74 -8.94 7.70 2.93
C VAL A 74 -8.99 7.86 4.44
N THR A 75 -9.99 8.61 4.92
CA THR A 75 -10.21 8.89 6.34
C THR A 75 -11.52 8.29 6.79
N PHE A 76 -11.48 7.54 7.88
CA PHE A 76 -12.64 7.07 8.62
C PHE A 76 -12.78 7.90 9.90
N ASP A 77 -13.97 8.42 10.13
CA ASP A 77 -14.33 9.18 11.32
C ASP A 77 -15.63 8.59 11.90
N ILE A 78 -15.52 7.94 13.06
CA ILE A 78 -16.64 7.34 13.77
C ILE A 78 -16.96 8.21 14.98
N ASP A 79 -18.16 8.77 15.03
CA ASP A 79 -18.61 9.60 16.14
C ASP A 79 -19.03 8.76 17.36
N ALA A 80 -19.39 9.45 18.46
CA ALA A 80 -19.84 8.82 19.70
C ALA A 80 -21.17 8.04 19.56
N ASN A 81 -21.94 8.28 18.49
CA ASN A 81 -23.21 7.60 18.20
C ASN A 81 -23.02 6.41 17.24
N GLY A 82 -21.75 6.13 16.81
CA GLY A 82 -21.46 5.08 15.85
C GLY A 82 -21.76 5.42 14.40
N ILE A 83 -21.96 6.69 14.06
CA ILE A 83 -22.08 7.16 12.67
C ILE A 83 -20.70 7.17 12.06
N VAL A 84 -20.54 6.50 10.92
CA VAL A 84 -19.26 6.38 10.21
C VAL A 84 -19.25 7.34 9.02
N ASN A 85 -18.39 8.34 9.06
CA ASN A 85 -18.09 9.20 7.93
C ASN A 85 -16.80 8.72 7.27
N VAL A 86 -16.86 8.43 5.98
CA VAL A 86 -15.68 8.02 5.21
C VAL A 86 -15.45 9.04 4.11
N SER A 87 -14.27 9.64 4.08
CA SER A 87 -13.86 10.54 2.99
C SER A 87 -12.64 10.00 2.26
N ALA A 88 -12.57 10.30 0.97
CA ALA A 88 -11.43 10.03 0.12
C ALA A 88 -11.00 11.33 -0.55
N LYS A 89 -9.72 11.70 -0.39
CA LYS A 89 -9.14 12.93 -0.91
C LYS A 89 -7.91 12.65 -1.75
N ASP A 90 -7.91 13.12 -2.98
CA ASP A 90 -6.70 13.17 -3.81
C ASP A 90 -5.80 14.30 -3.32
N LEU A 91 -4.62 13.95 -2.80
CA LEU A 91 -3.67 14.91 -2.24
C LEU A 91 -3.02 15.79 -3.30
N GLY A 92 -3.00 15.34 -4.56
CA GLY A 92 -2.45 16.11 -5.68
C GLY A 92 -3.36 17.24 -6.15
N THR A 93 -4.68 16.98 -6.25
CA THR A 93 -5.67 17.95 -6.74
C THR A 93 -6.49 18.61 -5.64
N GLY A 94 -6.51 18.02 -4.44
CA GLY A 94 -7.36 18.44 -3.33
C GLY A 94 -8.84 18.04 -3.49
N LYS A 95 -9.21 17.31 -4.55
CA LYS A 95 -10.58 16.80 -4.74
C LYS A 95 -10.92 15.79 -3.67
N GLU A 96 -12.13 15.87 -3.15
CA GLU A 96 -12.62 15.03 -2.07
C GLU A 96 -14.05 14.57 -2.33
N GLN A 97 -14.35 13.35 -1.94
CA GLN A 97 -15.69 12.77 -1.88
C GLN A 97 -15.89 12.06 -0.55
N HIS A 98 -17.12 11.93 -0.11
CA HIS A 98 -17.42 11.28 1.16
C HIS A 98 -18.75 10.54 1.13
N ILE A 99 -18.90 9.60 2.06
CA ILE A 99 -20.15 8.91 2.38
C ILE A 99 -20.37 8.93 3.90
N THR A 100 -21.63 9.07 4.30
CA THR A 100 -22.04 8.94 5.71
C THR A 100 -22.87 7.67 5.86
N ILE A 101 -22.45 6.79 6.74
CA ILE A 101 -23.08 5.50 7.03
C ILE A 101 -23.70 5.59 8.42
N THR A 102 -25.01 5.45 8.50
CA THR A 102 -25.75 5.54 9.77
C THR A 102 -25.73 4.21 10.51
N ALA A 103 -25.95 4.24 11.82
CA ALA A 103 -25.93 3.06 12.68
C ALA A 103 -26.93 1.95 12.26
N GLY A 104 -27.99 2.28 11.54
CA GLY A 104 -28.95 1.29 11.00
C GLY A 104 -28.39 0.40 9.89
N SER A 105 -27.25 0.74 9.31
CA SER A 105 -26.54 -0.06 8.29
C SER A 105 -25.53 -1.05 8.90
N ASN A 106 -25.27 -0.96 10.20
CA ASN A 106 -24.34 -1.81 10.90
C ASN A 106 -24.89 -3.26 11.05
N MET A 107 -23.98 -4.19 11.35
CA MET A 107 -24.35 -5.58 11.64
C MET A 107 -25.10 -5.67 12.97
N SER A 108 -26.11 -6.54 13.04
CA SER A 108 -26.72 -6.98 14.29
C SER A 108 -25.75 -7.84 15.12
N GLU A 109 -26.01 -8.02 16.43
CA GLU A 109 -25.18 -8.88 17.29
C GLU A 109 -25.05 -10.32 16.75
N ASP A 110 -26.13 -10.89 16.22
CA ASP A 110 -26.13 -12.23 15.65
C ASP A 110 -25.26 -12.30 14.38
N GLU A 111 -25.34 -11.29 13.51
CA GLU A 111 -24.50 -11.16 12.32
C GLU A 111 -23.01 -11.00 12.69
N ILE A 112 -22.71 -10.19 13.73
CA ILE A 112 -21.34 -10.02 14.24
C ILE A 112 -20.79 -11.35 14.76
N ASN A 113 -21.55 -12.06 15.60
CA ASN A 113 -21.13 -13.34 16.16
C ASN A 113 -20.92 -14.40 15.07
N LYS A 114 -21.78 -14.43 14.05
CA LYS A 114 -21.63 -15.30 12.88
C LYS A 114 -20.38 -14.95 12.08
N ALA A 115 -20.16 -13.67 11.75
CA ALA A 115 -19.00 -13.20 11.00
C ALA A 115 -17.67 -13.50 11.73
N VAL A 116 -17.62 -13.33 13.06
CA VAL A 116 -16.46 -13.69 13.88
C VAL A 116 -16.16 -15.19 13.85
N LYS A 117 -17.21 -16.01 13.92
CA LYS A 117 -17.06 -17.47 13.87
C LYS A 117 -16.58 -17.93 12.48
N GLU A 118 -17.20 -17.43 11.43
CA GLU A 118 -16.78 -17.70 10.05
C GLU A 118 -15.35 -17.24 9.78
N ALA A 119 -14.95 -16.06 10.27
CA ALA A 119 -13.59 -15.57 10.14
C ALA A 119 -12.57 -16.51 10.79
N ALA A 120 -12.86 -17.01 12.00
CA ALA A 120 -12.00 -17.97 12.69
C ALA A 120 -11.93 -19.33 11.96
N GLU A 121 -13.04 -19.78 11.36
CA GLU A 121 -13.10 -21.04 10.61
C GLU A 121 -12.25 -21.01 9.33
N PHE A 122 -12.27 -19.86 8.62
CA PHE A 122 -11.57 -19.71 7.35
C PHE A 122 -10.21 -19.00 7.45
N GLU A 123 -9.78 -18.61 8.66
CA GLU A 123 -8.56 -17.81 8.88
C GLU A 123 -7.32 -18.37 8.16
N ALA A 124 -7.06 -19.65 8.30
CA ALA A 124 -5.88 -20.27 7.70
C ALA A 124 -5.92 -20.26 6.16
N GLN A 125 -7.11 -20.49 5.59
CA GLN A 125 -7.30 -20.49 4.13
C GLN A 125 -7.21 -19.08 3.56
N ASP A 126 -7.89 -18.12 4.18
CA ASP A 126 -7.87 -16.71 3.78
C ASP A 126 -6.47 -16.14 3.87
N LYS A 127 -5.73 -16.45 4.95
CA LYS A 127 -4.35 -16.01 5.13
C LYS A 127 -3.43 -16.52 4.02
N LYS A 128 -3.50 -17.81 3.67
CA LYS A 128 -2.71 -18.36 2.56
C LYS A 128 -3.03 -17.69 1.22
N ARG A 129 -4.32 -17.49 0.94
CA ARG A 129 -4.73 -16.84 -0.30
C ARG A 129 -4.28 -15.39 -0.35
N LYS A 130 -4.42 -14.65 0.75
CA LYS A 130 -3.94 -13.28 0.87
C LYS A 130 -2.43 -13.19 0.69
N GLU A 131 -1.67 -14.08 1.32
CA GLU A 131 -0.21 -14.16 1.16
C GLU A 131 0.22 -14.30 -0.31
N GLY A 132 -0.51 -15.10 -1.10
CA GLY A 132 -0.29 -15.18 -2.53
C GLY A 132 -0.56 -13.88 -3.27
N ILE A 133 -1.68 -13.23 -2.96
CA ILE A 133 -2.05 -11.93 -3.57
C ILE A 133 -1.05 -10.85 -3.18
N ASP A 134 -0.64 -10.77 -1.92
CA ASP A 134 0.35 -9.81 -1.44
C ASP A 134 1.70 -10.03 -2.12
N ALA A 135 2.17 -11.29 -2.22
CA ALA A 135 3.40 -11.63 -2.92
C ALA A 135 3.37 -11.21 -4.41
N ARG A 136 2.22 -11.39 -5.08
CA ARG A 136 2.01 -10.94 -6.45
C ARG A 136 2.05 -9.42 -6.59
N ASN A 137 1.33 -8.72 -5.72
CA ASN A 137 1.25 -7.26 -5.74
C ASN A 137 2.62 -6.62 -5.45
N ASP A 138 3.36 -7.18 -4.50
CA ASP A 138 4.73 -6.78 -4.18
C ASP A 138 5.69 -6.99 -5.36
N ALA A 139 5.63 -8.18 -6.00
CA ALA A 139 6.44 -8.49 -7.18
C ALA A 139 6.13 -7.54 -8.35
N ASP A 140 4.87 -7.25 -8.60
CA ASP A 140 4.42 -6.30 -9.62
C ASP A 140 4.89 -4.86 -9.32
N SER A 141 4.82 -4.46 -8.06
CA SER A 141 5.29 -3.14 -7.60
C SER A 141 6.81 -2.97 -7.79
N ILE A 142 7.61 -3.96 -7.39
CA ILE A 142 9.07 -3.88 -7.52
C ILE A 142 9.50 -3.90 -8.99
N VAL A 143 8.85 -4.68 -9.84
CA VAL A 143 9.09 -4.67 -11.28
C VAL A 143 8.89 -3.26 -11.84
N MET A 144 7.75 -2.63 -11.53
CA MET A 144 7.43 -1.29 -12.01
C MET A 144 8.42 -0.23 -11.51
N GLN A 145 8.78 -0.30 -10.22
CA GLN A 145 9.75 0.64 -9.63
C GLN A 145 11.13 0.49 -10.26
N THR A 146 11.57 -0.76 -10.48
CA THR A 146 12.86 -1.04 -11.09
C THR A 146 12.92 -0.60 -12.55
N GLU A 147 11.87 -0.86 -13.34
CA GLU A 147 11.78 -0.38 -14.73
C GLU A 147 11.85 1.15 -14.82
N LYS A 148 11.13 1.85 -13.93
CA LYS A 148 11.20 3.31 -13.85
C LYS A 148 12.61 3.78 -13.51
N SER A 149 13.23 3.18 -12.49
CA SER A 149 14.58 3.55 -12.08
C SER A 149 15.63 3.28 -13.18
N LEU A 150 15.50 2.16 -13.92
CA LEU A 150 16.33 1.89 -15.08
C LEU A 150 16.18 2.94 -16.18
N ALA A 151 14.96 3.39 -16.43
CA ALA A 151 14.70 4.45 -17.41
C ALA A 151 15.31 5.81 -16.98
N ASP A 152 15.23 6.13 -15.69
CA ASP A 152 15.75 7.39 -15.13
C ASP A 152 17.30 7.45 -15.13
N VAL A 153 17.97 6.31 -14.94
CA VAL A 153 19.43 6.24 -14.92
C VAL A 153 20.05 6.18 -16.33
N GLY A 154 19.31 5.65 -17.31
CA GLY A 154 19.69 5.67 -18.72
C GLY A 154 21.05 4.99 -19.02
N ASP A 155 21.92 5.69 -19.79
CA ASP A 155 23.19 5.18 -20.28
C ASP A 155 24.34 5.18 -19.23
N LYS A 156 24.05 5.50 -17.97
CA LYS A 156 25.04 5.52 -16.87
C LYS A 156 25.34 4.13 -16.31
N ILE A 157 24.69 3.11 -16.84
CA ILE A 157 24.78 1.72 -16.39
C ILE A 157 25.60 0.91 -17.39
N SER A 158 26.42 -0.05 -16.90
CA SER A 158 27.07 -1.01 -17.78
C SER A 158 26.03 -1.91 -18.46
N ALA A 159 26.27 -2.28 -19.72
CA ALA A 159 25.35 -3.13 -20.48
C ALA A 159 25.10 -4.48 -19.79
N ASP A 160 26.12 -5.07 -19.16
CA ASP A 160 26.04 -6.35 -18.48
C ASP A 160 25.20 -6.30 -17.20
N ASP A 161 25.39 -5.25 -16.36
CA ASP A 161 24.61 -5.07 -15.14
C ASP A 161 23.13 -4.77 -15.46
N LYS A 162 22.87 -4.00 -16.53
CA LYS A 162 21.52 -3.71 -17.01
C LYS A 162 20.83 -4.98 -17.50
N ALA A 163 21.50 -5.79 -18.32
CA ALA A 163 20.95 -7.02 -18.86
C ALA A 163 20.52 -8.00 -17.76
N LYS A 164 21.28 -8.09 -16.65
CA LYS A 164 20.94 -8.95 -15.52
C LYS A 164 19.63 -8.53 -14.85
N VAL A 165 19.45 -7.23 -14.57
CA VAL A 165 18.22 -6.71 -13.96
C VAL A 165 17.03 -6.82 -14.92
N GLU A 166 17.23 -6.62 -16.22
CA GLU A 166 16.19 -6.80 -17.23
C GLU A 166 15.75 -8.27 -17.36
N GLU A 167 16.66 -9.23 -17.17
CA GLU A 167 16.34 -10.67 -17.13
C GLU A 167 15.49 -11.00 -15.90
N ASP A 168 15.84 -10.49 -14.72
CA ASP A 168 15.05 -10.67 -13.49
C ASP A 168 13.64 -10.08 -13.62
N ILE A 169 13.52 -8.90 -14.22
CA ILE A 169 12.23 -8.27 -14.52
C ILE A 169 11.40 -9.17 -15.44
N LYS A 170 12.03 -9.75 -16.48
CA LYS A 170 11.35 -10.63 -17.42
C LYS A 170 10.85 -11.90 -16.74
N GLU A 171 11.69 -12.55 -15.93
CA GLU A 171 11.32 -13.75 -15.17
C GLU A 171 10.10 -13.48 -14.27
N LEU A 172 10.13 -12.36 -13.51
CA LEU A 172 9.00 -11.97 -12.66
C LEU A 172 7.74 -11.65 -13.46
N LYS A 173 7.84 -10.99 -14.61
CA LYS A 173 6.68 -10.72 -15.48
C LYS A 173 6.06 -11.99 -16.02
N GLU A 174 6.86 -13.00 -16.36
CA GLU A 174 6.35 -14.31 -16.78
C GLU A 174 5.57 -14.98 -15.64
N LEU A 175 6.08 -14.97 -14.40
CA LEU A 175 5.37 -15.47 -13.23
C LEU A 175 4.07 -14.69 -12.94
N LEU A 176 4.11 -13.37 -13.06
CA LEU A 176 2.93 -12.52 -12.91
C LEU A 176 1.85 -12.79 -13.95
N ALA A 177 2.24 -13.20 -15.17
CA ALA A 177 1.30 -13.57 -16.23
C ALA A 177 0.58 -14.90 -15.97
N HIS A 178 1.13 -15.80 -15.15
CA HIS A 178 0.49 -17.05 -14.75
C HIS A 178 -0.57 -16.87 -13.65
N SER A 179 -0.63 -15.72 -13.03
CA SER A 179 -1.54 -15.40 -11.93
C SER A 179 -2.49 -14.26 -12.28
N THR A 180 -3.64 -14.22 -11.61
CA THR A 180 -4.57 -13.09 -11.69
C THR A 180 -4.52 -12.28 -10.39
N PRO A 181 -4.97 -11.01 -10.39
CA PRO A 181 -4.95 -10.16 -9.18
C PRO A 181 -5.69 -10.75 -7.98
N ASP A 182 -6.66 -11.63 -8.21
CA ASP A 182 -7.52 -12.26 -7.19
C ASP A 182 -7.20 -13.74 -6.94
N ASN A 183 -6.29 -14.33 -7.71
CA ASN A 183 -5.90 -15.74 -7.58
C ASN A 183 -4.46 -16.00 -8.02
N VAL A 184 -3.66 -16.49 -7.07
CA VAL A 184 -2.26 -16.88 -7.29
C VAL A 184 -2.11 -18.37 -6.99
N PRO A 185 -1.59 -19.19 -7.93
CA PRO A 185 -1.30 -20.59 -7.68
C PRO A 185 -0.31 -20.73 -6.50
N GLU A 186 -0.57 -21.66 -5.58
CA GLU A 186 0.28 -21.88 -4.39
C GLU A 186 1.75 -22.15 -4.74
N GLU A 187 1.99 -22.86 -5.86
CA GLU A 187 3.32 -23.15 -6.38
C GLU A 187 4.11 -21.93 -6.87
N ASP A 188 3.42 -20.83 -7.21
CA ASP A 188 4.04 -19.61 -7.71
C ASP A 188 4.31 -18.59 -6.60
N VAL A 189 3.69 -18.74 -5.42
CA VAL A 189 3.86 -17.79 -4.29
C VAL A 189 5.33 -17.67 -3.86
N GLU A 190 6.01 -18.82 -3.66
CA GLU A 190 7.41 -18.83 -3.25
C GLU A 190 8.35 -18.35 -4.38
N LYS A 191 8.00 -18.62 -5.64
CA LYS A 191 8.75 -18.12 -6.80
C LYS A 191 8.62 -16.59 -6.93
N LEU A 192 7.43 -16.04 -6.68
CA LEU A 192 7.20 -14.59 -6.68
C LEU A 192 7.98 -13.90 -5.56
N LYS A 193 8.00 -14.48 -4.35
CA LYS A 193 8.77 -13.95 -3.23
C LYS A 193 10.26 -13.97 -3.51
N SER A 194 10.81 -15.11 -3.94
CA SER A 194 12.24 -15.26 -4.23
C SER A 194 12.67 -14.41 -5.43
N GLY A 195 11.86 -14.34 -6.48
CA GLY A 195 12.11 -13.47 -7.62
C GLY A 195 12.10 -11.98 -7.26
N LYS A 196 11.16 -11.55 -6.38
CA LYS A 196 11.14 -10.19 -5.83
C LYS A 196 12.44 -9.87 -5.08
N GLU A 197 12.90 -10.77 -4.19
CA GLU A 197 14.13 -10.58 -3.42
C GLU A 197 15.35 -10.53 -4.33
N LYS A 198 15.43 -11.39 -5.33
CA LYS A 198 16.51 -11.41 -6.33
C LYS A 198 16.56 -10.08 -7.09
N LEU A 199 15.44 -9.64 -7.65
CA LEU A 199 15.37 -8.37 -8.37
C LEU A 199 15.74 -7.18 -7.48
N MET A 200 15.27 -7.16 -6.24
CA MET A 200 15.59 -6.09 -5.29
C MET A 200 17.08 -6.02 -4.99
N ASN A 201 17.73 -7.16 -4.76
CA ASN A 201 19.18 -7.24 -4.48
C ASN A 201 20.00 -6.81 -5.71
N ASP A 202 19.66 -7.30 -6.89
CA ASP A 202 20.39 -6.98 -8.12
C ASP A 202 20.20 -5.52 -8.54
N ALA A 203 19.01 -4.98 -8.38
CA ALA A 203 18.73 -3.56 -8.58
C ALA A 203 19.50 -2.68 -7.57
N GLN A 204 19.54 -3.06 -6.30
CA GLN A 204 20.29 -2.31 -5.28
C GLN A 204 21.78 -2.27 -5.59
N GLN A 205 22.39 -3.40 -5.97
CA GLN A 205 23.79 -3.45 -6.36
C GLN A 205 24.08 -2.58 -7.59
N LEU A 206 23.17 -2.60 -8.58
CA LEU A 206 23.27 -1.78 -9.77
C LEU A 206 23.30 -0.28 -9.42
N PHE A 207 22.33 0.19 -8.64
CA PHE A 207 22.23 1.60 -8.28
C PHE A 207 23.37 2.06 -7.38
N GLN A 208 23.89 1.20 -6.50
CA GLN A 208 25.09 1.49 -5.72
C GLN A 208 26.31 1.74 -6.62
N LYS A 209 26.54 0.87 -7.61
CA LYS A 209 27.65 1.07 -8.58
C LYS A 209 27.52 2.38 -9.35
N VAL A 210 26.31 2.73 -9.77
CA VAL A 210 26.05 4.00 -10.46
C VAL A 210 26.37 5.20 -9.58
N TYR A 211 26.02 5.12 -8.30
CA TYR A 211 26.30 6.19 -7.34
C TYR A 211 27.81 6.34 -7.10
N GLU A 212 28.55 5.23 -6.94
CA GLU A 212 30.01 5.22 -6.78
C GLU A 212 30.71 5.79 -8.02
N GLN A 213 30.26 5.43 -9.23
CA GLN A 213 30.80 5.97 -10.49
C GLN A 213 30.55 7.48 -10.63
N ALA A 214 29.37 7.95 -10.24
CA ALA A 214 29.04 9.37 -10.27
C ALA A 214 29.92 10.18 -9.30
N GLN A 215 30.24 9.63 -8.13
CA GLN A 215 31.16 10.27 -7.19
C GLN A 215 32.62 10.26 -7.72
N ALA A 216 33.07 9.16 -8.31
CA ALA A 216 34.41 9.05 -8.88
C ALA A 216 34.64 9.98 -10.08
N ALA A 217 33.56 10.28 -10.84
CA ALA A 217 33.61 11.19 -11.99
C ALA A 217 33.65 12.68 -11.62
N GLY A 218 33.71 13.04 -10.32
CA GLY A 218 33.86 14.43 -9.86
C GLY A 218 32.64 15.35 -10.13
N ALA A 219 31.50 14.78 -10.47
CA ALA A 219 30.24 15.52 -10.55
C ALA A 219 29.84 15.89 -9.12
N GLY A 220 30.09 17.14 -8.71
CA GLY A 220 29.80 17.66 -7.37
C GLY A 220 28.37 17.36 -6.98
N ALA A 221 28.20 16.36 -6.14
CA ALA A 221 26.92 15.95 -5.63
C ALA A 221 26.35 17.07 -4.76
N ASN A 222 25.24 17.64 -5.18
CA ASN A 222 24.39 18.42 -4.30
C ASN A 222 23.86 17.45 -3.22
N PRO A 223 24.21 17.59 -1.94
CA PRO A 223 23.83 16.63 -0.89
C PRO A 223 22.32 16.54 -0.65
N ASN A 224 21.51 17.31 -1.37
CA ASN A 224 20.05 17.32 -1.26
C ASN A 224 19.34 16.62 -2.45
N ALA A 225 20.07 15.93 -3.34
CA ALA A 225 19.49 15.19 -4.47
C ALA A 225 19.61 13.65 -4.28
N GLY A 226 19.78 13.18 -3.07
CA GLY A 226 20.13 11.80 -2.79
C GLY A 226 19.06 11.03 -2.03
N ALA A 227 17.85 10.93 -2.55
CA ALA A 227 17.04 9.75 -2.27
C ALA A 227 17.19 8.82 -3.47
N GLY A 228 18.10 7.85 -3.39
CA GLY A 228 18.03 6.66 -4.25
C GLY A 228 16.66 6.02 -4.09
N PRO A 229 16.19 5.21 -5.07
CA PRO A 229 14.91 4.54 -4.96
C PRO A 229 14.87 3.75 -3.67
N ASP A 230 13.93 4.11 -2.78
CA ASP A 230 13.69 3.41 -1.52
C ASP A 230 13.02 2.07 -1.84
N PHE A 231 13.82 1.02 -1.89
CA PHE A 231 13.36 -0.36 -2.07
C PHE A 231 12.91 -1.02 -0.75
N GLY A 232 12.87 -0.27 0.34
CA GLY A 232 12.54 -0.82 1.64
C GLY A 232 11.54 0.04 2.40
N ALA A 233 10.28 -0.36 2.41
CA ALA A 233 9.27 -0.18 3.43
C ALA A 233 7.88 0.09 2.88
N GLY A 234 7.29 -0.92 2.27
CA GLY A 234 5.84 -1.09 2.32
C GLY A 234 5.50 -1.80 3.63
N ALA A 235 4.81 -1.12 4.53
CA ALA A 235 4.31 -1.60 5.81
C ALA A 235 5.34 -1.86 6.94
N GLY A 236 5.76 -0.81 7.63
CA GLY A 236 6.48 -0.88 8.91
C GLY A 236 6.36 0.43 9.65
N ASN A 237 5.55 0.40 10.71
CA ASN A 237 5.35 1.40 11.75
C ASN A 237 6.57 2.30 11.98
N GLY A 238 6.49 3.56 11.52
CA GLY A 238 7.56 4.55 11.70
C GLY A 238 7.63 5.06 13.12
N SER A 239 8.49 4.48 13.94
CA SER A 239 9.02 5.13 15.14
C SER A 239 10.24 5.94 14.71
N ASN A 240 10.12 7.24 14.68
CA ASN A 240 11.23 8.18 14.50
C ASN A 240 11.99 8.35 15.83
N PRO A 241 13.26 7.94 15.97
CA PRO A 241 14.06 8.19 17.15
C PRO A 241 14.97 9.42 16.94
N ASN A 242 14.38 10.62 16.81
CA ASN A 242 15.17 11.85 16.98
C ASN A 242 14.25 13.05 17.23
N GLY A 243 13.67 13.06 18.43
CA GLY A 243 13.05 14.24 19.02
C GLY A 243 13.91 14.65 20.21
N GLY A 244 14.79 15.64 20.01
CA GLY A 244 15.55 16.25 21.09
C GLY A 244 14.63 16.86 22.14
N ASP A 245 14.99 16.67 23.39
CA ASP A 245 14.39 17.24 24.58
C ASP A 245 14.32 18.77 24.50
N ASP A 246 13.11 19.32 24.43
CA ASP A 246 12.82 20.65 24.94
C ASP A 246 11.86 20.51 26.11
N VAL A 247 12.45 20.37 27.29
CA VAL A 247 11.76 20.47 28.59
C VAL A 247 11.40 21.92 28.84
N VAL A 248 10.15 22.29 28.64
CA VAL A 248 9.61 23.58 29.12
C VAL A 248 9.05 23.35 30.51
N ASP A 249 9.80 23.85 31.51
CA ASP A 249 9.43 23.90 32.90
C ASP A 249 8.27 24.91 33.10
N GLY A 250 7.08 24.38 33.31
CA GLY A 250 5.87 25.15 33.57
C GLY A 250 5.52 25.15 35.04
N THR A 251 5.97 26.19 35.79
CA THR A 251 5.57 26.45 37.17
C THR A 251 4.08 26.74 37.28
N TYR A 252 3.32 25.85 37.93
CA TYR A 252 1.97 26.11 38.41
C TYR A 252 2.00 27.01 39.65
N LYS A 253 1.25 28.12 39.62
CA LYS A 253 0.84 28.87 40.78
C LYS A 253 -0.61 28.56 41.10
N GLU A 254 -0.85 27.95 42.27
CA GLU A 254 -2.18 27.88 42.89
C GLU A 254 -2.66 29.26 43.32
N VAL A 255 -3.90 29.57 43.00
CA VAL A 255 -4.73 30.52 43.75
C VAL A 255 -6.13 29.91 43.86
#